data_884f2019a47f5a063ffaf5bac9c6caad
#
_entry.id   884f2019a47f5a063ffaf5bac9c6caad
#
_cell.length_a   1.000
_cell.length_b   1.000
_cell.length_c   1.000
_cell.angle_alpha   90.00
_cell.angle_beta   90.00
_cell.angle_gamma   90.00
#
_symmetry.space_group_name_H-M   'P 1'
#
loop_
_entity.id
_entity.type
_entity.pdbx_description
1 polymer ?
#
loop_
_entity_poly.entity_id
_entity_poly.type
_entity_poly.pdbx_seq_one_letter_code
_entity_poly.pdbx_strand_id
1 'polypeptide(L)'
;MIEFGHCTHVGLRREHNEDTYYADAEMGLWLVADGMGGHENGEVASALARDTLVQQIKAGEALARAIQIADEEIIQHSNRRTQALPMGTTIAAIRLLNDDFEVAWVGDSRAYMWDGALRQISQDHSYVRELIEQGAISPEQARTHPHRNVVTQALGVTDPQSLRVETVSGQIATGQQILLCSDGLTEEVDDGNISQVLSHSECSAQECVDGLVAAALDGGGSDNI
;
A
#
# COMPACT_ATOMS: atom_id res chain seq x y z
N MET A 1 -9.62 -2.54 -22.37
CA MET A 1 -10.30 -3.14 -21.18
C MET A 1 -9.21 -3.37 -20.16
N ILE A 2 -9.40 -2.94 -18.93
CA ILE A 2 -8.44 -3.16 -17.83
C ILE A 2 -8.73 -4.54 -17.25
N GLU A 3 -7.70 -5.38 -17.17
CA GLU A 3 -7.71 -6.61 -16.40
C GLU A 3 -7.12 -6.34 -15.03
N PHE A 4 -7.66 -6.91 -13.96
CA PHE A 4 -7.11 -6.77 -12.62
C PHE A 4 -7.35 -8.03 -11.78
N GLY A 5 -6.46 -8.28 -10.84
CA GLY A 5 -6.57 -9.30 -9.81
C GLY A 5 -6.41 -8.67 -8.43
N HIS A 6 -6.92 -9.31 -7.41
CA HIS A 6 -6.82 -8.85 -6.03
C HIS A 6 -6.86 -10.02 -5.05
N CYS A 7 -6.16 -9.88 -3.93
CA CYS A 7 -6.18 -10.84 -2.84
C CYS A 7 -5.85 -10.12 -1.53
N THR A 8 -6.29 -10.66 -0.42
CA THR A 8 -5.76 -10.38 0.90
C THR A 8 -5.70 -11.67 1.69
N HIS A 9 -4.68 -11.83 2.51
CA HIS A 9 -4.45 -13.02 3.32
C HIS A 9 -3.91 -12.63 4.70
N VAL A 10 -4.38 -13.31 5.76
CA VAL A 10 -3.96 -13.02 7.14
C VAL A 10 -2.48 -13.34 7.41
N GLY A 11 -1.80 -14.02 6.48
CA GLY A 11 -0.47 -14.54 6.70
C GLY A 11 -0.48 -15.86 7.49
N LEU A 12 0.71 -16.27 7.99
CA LEU A 12 0.88 -17.50 8.77
C LEU A 12 1.18 -17.23 10.26
N ARG A 13 1.41 -15.98 10.65
CA ARG A 13 1.83 -15.57 11.99
C ARG A 13 0.84 -14.65 12.70
N ARG A 14 -0.04 -13.99 11.98
CA ARG A 14 -1.04 -13.06 12.53
C ARG A 14 -2.36 -13.81 12.81
N GLU A 15 -3.10 -13.35 13.81
CA GLU A 15 -4.42 -13.87 14.14
C GLU A 15 -5.54 -13.07 13.45
N HIS A 16 -5.30 -11.79 13.16
CA HIS A 16 -6.21 -10.87 12.52
C HIS A 16 -5.60 -10.31 11.24
N ASN A 17 -6.45 -9.92 10.31
CA ASN A 17 -6.04 -9.25 9.10
C ASN A 17 -6.38 -7.76 9.22
N GLU A 18 -5.35 -6.93 9.41
CA GLU A 18 -5.45 -5.48 9.50
C GLU A 18 -5.28 -4.81 8.13
N ASP A 19 -4.89 -5.59 7.09
CA ASP A 19 -4.85 -5.15 5.71
C ASP A 19 -6.23 -5.08 5.09
N THR A 20 -6.43 -4.13 4.20
CA THR A 20 -7.62 -4.04 3.36
C THR A 20 -7.28 -3.55 1.95
N TYR A 21 -8.17 -3.82 1.01
CA TYR A 21 -8.06 -3.32 -0.36
C TYR A 21 -9.41 -2.86 -0.91
N TYR A 22 -9.36 -2.12 -1.99
CA TYR A 22 -10.50 -1.83 -2.84
C TYR A 22 -10.09 -1.92 -4.31
N ALA A 23 -10.96 -2.44 -5.16
CA ALA A 23 -10.71 -2.60 -6.58
C ALA A 23 -12.01 -2.37 -7.38
N ASP A 24 -12.03 -1.35 -8.22
CA ASP A 24 -13.20 -1.00 -9.04
C ASP A 24 -12.75 -0.40 -10.38
N ALA A 25 -12.90 -1.18 -11.44
CA ALA A 25 -12.52 -0.76 -12.79
C ALA A 25 -13.47 0.28 -13.39
N GLU A 26 -14.75 0.31 -12.99
CA GLU A 26 -15.69 1.34 -13.48
C GLU A 26 -15.35 2.71 -12.87
N MET A 27 -15.00 2.71 -11.60
CA MET A 27 -14.51 3.90 -10.92
C MET A 27 -13.06 4.24 -11.33
N GLY A 28 -12.29 3.28 -11.82
CA GLY A 28 -10.87 3.42 -12.08
C GLY A 28 -10.06 3.64 -10.79
N LEU A 29 -10.44 2.96 -9.71
CA LEU A 29 -9.82 3.12 -8.40
C LEU A 29 -9.39 1.77 -7.83
N TRP A 30 -8.12 1.67 -7.45
CA TRP A 30 -7.57 0.56 -6.67
C TRP A 30 -6.76 1.11 -5.51
N LEU A 31 -6.80 0.45 -4.38
CA LEU A 31 -5.98 0.79 -3.21
C LEU A 31 -5.69 -0.44 -2.36
N VAL A 32 -4.62 -0.35 -1.60
CA VAL A 32 -4.29 -1.19 -0.46
C VAL A 32 -4.03 -0.29 0.74
N ALA A 33 -4.33 -0.76 1.94
CA ALA A 33 -4.08 -0.07 3.19
C ALA A 33 -3.74 -1.10 4.26
N ASP A 34 -2.62 -0.89 4.94
CA ASP A 34 -2.08 -1.73 6.01
C ASP A 34 -2.32 -1.04 7.35
N GLY A 35 -3.12 -1.68 8.19
CA GLY A 35 -3.58 -1.13 9.46
C GLY A 35 -2.61 -1.41 10.60
N MET A 36 -2.41 -0.42 11.46
CA MET A 36 -1.55 -0.52 12.64
C MET A 36 -2.23 0.04 13.89
N GLY A 37 -1.92 -0.52 15.08
CA GLY A 37 -2.45 -0.01 16.33
C GLY A 37 -2.76 -1.07 17.37
N GLY A 38 -2.54 -2.33 17.05
CA GLY A 38 -2.78 -3.48 17.90
C GLY A 38 -4.26 -3.82 18.11
N HIS A 39 -4.58 -5.11 18.23
CA HIS A 39 -5.94 -5.64 18.32
C HIS A 39 -6.80 -5.20 17.12
N GLU A 40 -8.04 -4.77 17.36
CA GLU A 40 -9.00 -4.34 16.32
C GLU A 40 -8.73 -2.92 15.76
N ASN A 41 -7.72 -2.21 16.24
CA ASN A 41 -7.53 -0.80 15.89
C ASN A 41 -6.97 -0.62 14.46
N GLY A 42 -6.05 -1.48 14.04
CA GLY A 42 -5.48 -1.45 12.69
C GLY A 42 -6.54 -1.78 11.63
N GLU A 43 -7.34 -2.83 11.85
CA GLU A 43 -8.45 -3.20 10.95
C GLU A 43 -9.46 -2.06 10.80
N VAL A 44 -9.80 -1.36 11.90
CA VAL A 44 -10.71 -0.21 11.85
C VAL A 44 -10.07 0.95 11.09
N ALA A 45 -8.78 1.23 11.29
CA ALA A 45 -8.10 2.34 10.63
C ALA A 45 -8.01 2.12 9.11
N SER A 46 -7.58 0.94 8.67
CA SER A 46 -7.46 0.61 7.25
C SER A 46 -8.82 0.60 6.55
N ALA A 47 -9.86 0.02 7.20
CA ALA A 47 -11.23 0.03 6.68
C ALA A 47 -11.79 1.46 6.56
N LEU A 48 -11.56 2.32 7.57
CA LEU A 48 -12.02 3.71 7.55
C LEU A 48 -11.31 4.52 6.47
N ALA A 49 -10.00 4.32 6.28
CA ALA A 49 -9.26 4.94 5.18
C ALA A 49 -9.83 4.55 3.83
N ARG A 50 -10.02 3.24 3.59
CA ARG A 50 -10.61 2.72 2.35
C ARG A 50 -11.98 3.33 2.08
N ASP A 51 -12.89 3.23 3.05
CA ASP A 51 -14.29 3.62 2.87
C ASP A 51 -14.41 5.14 2.65
N THR A 52 -13.64 5.94 3.40
CA THR A 52 -13.59 7.39 3.22
C THR A 52 -13.04 7.76 1.85
N LEU A 53 -11.91 7.17 1.44
CA LEU A 53 -11.32 7.45 0.13
C LEU A 53 -12.29 7.11 -1.00
N VAL A 54 -12.94 5.96 -0.96
CA VAL A 54 -13.96 5.55 -1.96
C VAL A 54 -15.10 6.55 -2.01
N GLN A 55 -15.59 7.01 -0.85
CA GLN A 55 -16.67 8.00 -0.77
C GLN A 55 -16.25 9.35 -1.36
N GLN A 56 -15.06 9.82 -1.04
CA GLN A 56 -14.55 11.12 -1.52
C GLN A 56 -14.29 11.10 -3.02
N ILE A 57 -13.74 10.02 -3.55
CA ILE A 57 -13.56 9.85 -5.01
C ILE A 57 -14.91 9.81 -5.74
N LYS A 58 -15.94 9.16 -5.18
CA LYS A 58 -17.32 9.22 -5.72
C LYS A 58 -17.91 10.63 -5.71
N ALA A 59 -17.52 11.44 -4.73
CA ALA A 59 -17.92 12.84 -4.64
C ALA A 59 -17.16 13.76 -5.59
N GLY A 60 -16.12 13.25 -6.28
CA GLY A 60 -15.32 13.99 -7.26
C GLY A 60 -14.07 14.66 -6.69
N GLU A 61 -13.66 14.32 -5.47
CA GLU A 61 -12.41 14.82 -4.89
C GLU A 61 -11.18 14.26 -5.61
N ALA A 62 -10.09 15.03 -5.58
CA ALA A 62 -8.79 14.59 -6.03
C ALA A 62 -8.21 13.51 -5.08
N LEU A 63 -7.41 12.58 -5.61
CA LEU A 63 -6.90 11.41 -4.86
C LEU A 63 -6.13 11.82 -3.59
N ALA A 64 -5.20 12.77 -3.70
CA ALA A 64 -4.44 13.25 -2.55
C ALA A 64 -5.33 13.92 -1.49
N ARG A 65 -6.36 14.68 -1.90
CA ARG A 65 -7.31 15.31 -0.95
C ARG A 65 -8.19 14.26 -0.28
N ALA A 66 -8.63 13.24 -1.00
CA ALA A 66 -9.39 12.13 -0.44
C ALA A 66 -8.60 11.38 0.65
N ILE A 67 -7.29 11.19 0.46
CA ILE A 67 -6.40 10.60 1.47
C ILE A 67 -6.26 11.51 2.70
N GLN A 68 -6.12 12.83 2.53
CA GLN A 68 -6.08 13.77 3.65
C GLN A 68 -7.38 13.75 4.46
N ILE A 69 -8.54 13.66 3.79
CA ILE A 69 -9.84 13.54 4.48
C ILE A 69 -9.93 12.21 5.24
N ALA A 70 -9.37 11.14 4.69
CA ALA A 70 -9.31 9.86 5.39
C ALA A 70 -8.47 9.94 6.67
N ASP A 71 -7.33 10.65 6.65
CA ASP A 71 -6.54 10.95 7.85
C ASP A 71 -7.35 11.71 8.90
N GLU A 72 -8.02 12.79 8.49
CA GLU A 72 -8.88 13.60 9.37
C GLU A 72 -9.97 12.72 10.04
N GLU A 73 -10.61 11.81 9.29
CA GLU A 73 -11.66 10.91 9.81
C GLU A 73 -11.10 9.86 10.79
N ILE A 74 -9.91 9.29 10.53
CA ILE A 74 -9.25 8.36 11.45
C ILE A 74 -8.93 9.07 12.76
N ILE A 75 -8.34 10.26 12.71
CA ILE A 75 -8.03 11.07 13.90
C ILE A 75 -9.30 11.39 14.70
N GLN A 76 -10.38 11.81 14.03
CA GLN A 76 -11.66 12.10 14.70
C GLN A 76 -12.24 10.83 15.34
N HIS A 77 -12.17 9.69 14.65
CA HIS A 77 -12.64 8.42 15.18
C HIS A 77 -11.85 8.00 16.43
N SER A 78 -10.53 8.10 16.37
CA SER A 78 -9.63 7.82 17.50
C SER A 78 -9.95 8.71 18.72
N ASN A 79 -10.15 10.01 18.51
CA ASN A 79 -10.43 10.99 19.56
C ASN A 79 -11.79 10.80 20.25
N ARG A 80 -12.76 10.15 19.60
CA ARG A 80 -14.08 9.83 20.20
C ARG A 80 -14.02 8.63 21.16
N ARG A 81 -12.96 7.83 21.09
CA ARG A 81 -12.79 6.62 21.92
C ARG A 81 -11.98 6.96 23.18
N THR A 82 -12.64 6.97 24.33
CA THR A 82 -11.98 7.17 25.64
C THR A 82 -11.04 6.00 25.94
N GLN A 83 -9.76 6.26 26.15
CA GLN A 83 -8.70 5.28 26.47
C GLN A 83 -8.28 4.34 25.30
N ALA A 84 -8.58 4.66 24.03
CA ALA A 84 -8.06 3.89 22.92
C ALA A 84 -6.58 4.17 22.65
N LEU A 85 -5.85 3.12 22.28
CA LEU A 85 -4.52 3.28 21.68
C LEU A 85 -4.65 4.01 20.34
N PRO A 86 -3.64 4.77 19.93
CA PRO A 86 -3.61 5.36 18.60
C PRO A 86 -3.85 4.26 17.53
N MET A 87 -4.65 4.58 16.54
CA MET A 87 -4.91 3.74 15.39
C MET A 87 -4.42 4.45 14.13
N GLY A 88 -3.81 3.72 13.24
CA GLY A 88 -3.30 4.28 11.99
C GLY A 88 -3.30 3.27 10.87
N THR A 89 -3.00 3.74 9.68
CA THR A 89 -2.85 2.87 8.50
C THR A 89 -1.92 3.52 7.48
N THR A 90 -1.21 2.70 6.73
CA THR A 90 -0.62 3.12 5.47
C THR A 90 -1.71 3.21 4.40
N ILE A 91 -1.39 3.74 3.25
CA ILE A 91 -2.21 3.66 2.05
C ILE A 91 -1.34 3.78 0.80
N ALA A 92 -1.61 2.94 -0.20
CA ALA A 92 -1.16 3.12 -1.57
C ALA A 92 -2.37 2.98 -2.50
N ALA A 93 -2.66 4.01 -3.28
CA ALA A 93 -3.83 4.07 -4.13
C ALA A 93 -3.49 4.53 -5.55
N ILE A 94 -4.21 4.03 -6.54
CA ILE A 94 -4.14 4.48 -7.92
C ILE A 94 -5.51 4.90 -8.43
N ARG A 95 -5.56 6.04 -9.09
CA ARG A 95 -6.67 6.47 -9.93
C ARG A 95 -6.27 6.37 -11.39
N LEU A 96 -7.09 5.70 -12.19
CA LEU A 96 -6.89 5.57 -13.62
C LEU A 96 -8.10 6.14 -14.36
N LEU A 97 -7.86 7.11 -15.22
CA LEU A 97 -8.86 7.76 -16.06
C LEU A 97 -8.39 7.71 -17.51
N ASN A 98 -9.03 6.86 -18.33
CA ASN A 98 -8.53 6.47 -19.64
C ASN A 98 -7.14 5.82 -19.52
N ASP A 99 -6.11 6.44 -20.12
CA ASP A 99 -4.72 5.98 -20.02
C ASP A 99 -3.88 6.80 -19.04
N ASP A 100 -4.46 7.84 -18.41
CA ASP A 100 -3.77 8.66 -17.41
C ASP A 100 -3.94 8.06 -16.03
N PHE A 101 -2.84 7.86 -15.31
CA PHE A 101 -2.87 7.39 -13.93
C PHE A 101 -2.31 8.43 -12.95
N GLU A 102 -2.83 8.41 -11.75
CA GLU A 102 -2.28 9.07 -10.57
C GLU A 102 -2.15 8.01 -9.46
N VAL A 103 -0.94 7.84 -8.95
CA VAL A 103 -0.66 7.05 -7.74
C VAL A 103 -0.45 8.03 -6.59
N ALA A 104 -1.05 7.74 -5.43
CA ALA A 104 -0.83 8.50 -4.20
C ALA A 104 -0.62 7.54 -3.03
N TRP A 105 0.26 7.89 -2.08
CA TRP A 105 0.57 7.03 -0.94
C TRP A 105 0.96 7.80 0.31
N VAL A 106 0.80 7.14 1.44
CA VAL A 106 1.35 7.46 2.76
C VAL A 106 1.77 6.15 3.42
N GLY A 107 3.01 6.06 3.89
CA GLY A 107 3.56 4.86 4.52
C GLY A 107 4.52 4.10 3.61
N ASP A 108 4.62 2.81 3.83
CA ASP A 108 5.53 1.89 3.16
C ASP A 108 4.82 0.78 2.35
N SER A 109 3.50 0.83 2.26
CA SER A 109 2.78 0.13 1.18
C SER A 109 3.22 0.66 -0.17
N ARG A 110 3.42 -0.23 -1.13
CA ARG A 110 4.13 0.12 -2.37
C ARG A 110 3.25 0.06 -3.61
N ALA A 111 3.63 0.89 -4.56
CA ALA A 111 3.17 0.84 -5.95
C ALA A 111 4.36 0.58 -6.88
N TYR A 112 4.22 -0.41 -7.75
CA TYR A 112 5.21 -0.77 -8.76
C TYR A 112 4.62 -0.64 -10.16
N MET A 113 5.47 -0.29 -11.13
CA MET A 113 5.21 -0.42 -12.56
C MET A 113 6.06 -1.56 -13.10
N TRP A 114 5.47 -2.45 -13.88
CA TRP A 114 6.16 -3.43 -14.69
C TRP A 114 5.92 -3.15 -16.17
N ASP A 115 6.99 -2.97 -16.92
CA ASP A 115 6.99 -2.69 -18.37
C ASP A 115 8.04 -3.53 -19.12
N GLY A 116 8.30 -4.74 -18.60
CA GLY A 116 9.43 -5.60 -18.97
C GLY A 116 10.56 -5.53 -17.94
N ALA A 117 10.52 -4.54 -17.05
CA ALA A 117 11.33 -4.42 -15.85
C ALA A 117 10.47 -3.88 -14.70
N LEU A 118 10.70 -4.37 -13.48
CA LEU A 118 10.00 -3.88 -12.29
C LEU A 118 10.63 -2.57 -11.83
N ARG A 119 9.80 -1.57 -11.58
CA ARG A 119 10.21 -0.28 -11.04
C ARG A 119 9.24 0.17 -9.96
N GLN A 120 9.71 0.39 -8.75
CA GLN A 120 8.91 0.98 -7.69
C GLN A 120 8.57 2.44 -8.06
N ILE A 121 7.28 2.79 -8.02
CA ILE A 121 6.76 4.15 -8.27
C ILE A 121 6.76 4.95 -6.97
N SER A 122 6.24 4.36 -5.90
CA SER A 122 6.20 4.96 -4.56
C SER A 122 7.59 4.98 -3.91
N GLN A 123 7.77 5.85 -2.94
CA GLN A 123 8.94 5.85 -2.06
C GLN A 123 8.47 5.65 -0.63
N ASP A 124 8.99 4.61 0.03
CA ASP A 124 8.55 4.25 1.37
C ASP A 124 8.81 5.37 2.37
N HIS A 125 7.82 5.73 3.17
CA HIS A 125 7.99 6.56 4.35
C HIS A 125 8.48 5.68 5.50
N SER A 126 9.74 5.29 5.45
CA SER A 126 10.38 4.42 6.44
C SER A 126 11.70 4.98 6.95
N TYR A 127 12.03 4.62 8.19
CA TYR A 127 13.26 5.08 8.83
C TYR A 127 14.52 4.71 8.03
N VAL A 128 14.55 3.51 7.47
CA VAL A 128 15.70 3.06 6.68
C VAL A 128 15.81 3.82 5.36
N ARG A 129 14.70 4.24 4.79
CA ARG A 129 14.69 5.09 3.60
C ARG A 129 15.31 6.45 3.89
N GLU A 130 14.95 7.08 4.99
CA GLU A 130 15.54 8.34 5.43
C GLU A 130 17.05 8.22 5.66
N LEU A 131 17.53 7.10 6.23
CA LEU A 131 18.96 6.84 6.38
C LEU A 131 19.70 6.67 5.06
N ILE A 132 19.08 6.04 4.06
CA ILE A 132 19.64 5.93 2.69
C ILE A 132 19.76 7.31 2.06
N GLU A 133 18.73 8.14 2.14
CA GLU A 133 18.71 9.50 1.57
C GLU A 133 19.75 10.42 2.22
N GLN A 134 20.01 10.23 3.51
CA GLN A 134 21.08 10.93 4.23
C GLN A 134 22.48 10.37 3.93
N GLY A 135 22.57 9.26 3.16
CA GLY A 135 23.84 8.58 2.89
C GLY A 135 24.43 7.85 4.10
N ALA A 136 23.62 7.61 5.14
CA ALA A 136 24.07 6.95 6.38
C ALA A 136 24.22 5.44 6.22
N ILE A 137 23.38 4.82 5.39
CA ILE A 137 23.44 3.38 5.07
C ILE A 137 23.24 3.15 3.57
N SER A 138 23.72 2.00 3.07
CA SER A 138 23.43 1.57 1.70
C SER A 138 22.06 0.86 1.61
N PRO A 139 21.48 0.71 0.40
CA PRO A 139 20.26 -0.06 0.21
C PRO A 139 20.39 -1.53 0.68
N GLU A 140 21.58 -2.13 0.54
CA GLU A 140 21.84 -3.50 1.01
C GLU A 140 21.82 -3.57 2.55
N GLN A 141 22.37 -2.56 3.23
CA GLN A 141 22.34 -2.47 4.69
C GLN A 141 20.93 -2.24 5.23
N ALA A 142 20.08 -1.53 4.50
CA ALA A 142 18.69 -1.28 4.89
C ALA A 142 17.88 -2.58 5.02
N ARG A 143 18.09 -3.55 4.13
CA ARG A 143 17.36 -4.84 4.13
C ARG A 143 17.53 -5.64 5.43
N THR A 144 18.65 -5.49 6.11
CA THR A 144 18.97 -6.21 7.36
C THR A 144 18.98 -5.30 8.58
N HIS A 145 18.54 -4.05 8.42
CA HIS A 145 18.56 -3.07 9.51
C HIS A 145 17.54 -3.44 10.60
N PRO A 146 17.88 -3.32 11.91
CA PRO A 146 16.96 -3.65 13.01
C PRO A 146 15.64 -2.87 12.97
N HIS A 147 15.63 -1.67 12.39
CA HIS A 147 14.46 -0.80 12.26
C HIS A 147 13.93 -0.71 10.82
N ARG A 148 14.12 -1.76 10.01
CA ARG A 148 13.67 -1.75 8.61
C ARG A 148 12.15 -1.58 8.46
N ASN A 149 11.38 -2.07 9.43
CA ASN A 149 9.91 -2.02 9.45
C ASN A 149 9.37 -0.80 10.24
N VAL A 150 10.19 0.22 10.49
CA VAL A 150 9.73 1.43 11.19
C VAL A 150 9.20 2.42 10.16
N VAL A 151 7.88 2.55 10.12
CA VAL A 151 7.16 3.53 9.29
C VAL A 151 7.29 4.92 9.92
N THR A 152 7.61 5.93 9.11
CA THR A 152 7.78 7.32 9.59
C THR A 152 6.55 8.20 9.33
N GLN A 153 5.64 7.77 8.46
CA GLN A 153 4.36 8.44 8.22
C GLN A 153 3.24 7.43 8.02
N ALA A 154 2.12 7.64 8.70
CA ALA A 154 0.89 6.87 8.55
C ALA A 154 -0.32 7.75 8.85
N LEU A 155 -1.46 7.46 8.22
CA LEU A 155 -2.73 8.14 8.50
C LEU A 155 -3.17 7.85 9.93
N GLY A 156 -3.75 8.84 10.59
CA GLY A 156 -4.28 8.73 11.95
C GLY A 156 -3.25 8.88 13.08
N VAL A 157 -1.94 8.79 12.79
CA VAL A 157 -0.86 8.87 13.80
C VAL A 157 0.19 9.94 13.51
N THR A 158 0.43 10.27 12.25
CA THR A 158 1.32 11.37 11.88
C THR A 158 0.64 12.70 12.19
N ASP A 159 1.40 13.67 12.71
CA ASP A 159 0.88 15.03 12.91
C ASP A 159 0.33 15.58 11.59
N PRO A 160 -0.94 16.05 11.54
CA PRO A 160 -1.57 16.51 10.29
C PRO A 160 -0.79 17.62 9.56
N GLN A 161 -0.01 18.44 10.29
CA GLN A 161 0.83 19.47 9.68
C GLN A 161 2.10 18.90 9.03
N SER A 162 2.47 17.69 9.39
CA SER A 162 3.66 16.98 8.91
C SER A 162 3.32 15.86 7.93
N LEU A 163 2.04 15.47 7.82
CA LEU A 163 1.60 14.43 6.91
C LEU A 163 1.87 14.84 5.45
N ARG A 164 2.53 13.96 4.73
CA ARG A 164 2.81 14.14 3.31
C ARG A 164 2.08 13.07 2.53
N VAL A 165 1.11 13.47 1.72
CA VAL A 165 0.54 12.60 0.70
C VAL A 165 1.37 12.80 -0.56
N GLU A 166 2.20 11.82 -0.89
CA GLU A 166 3.02 11.89 -2.09
C GLU A 166 2.24 11.39 -3.30
N THR A 167 2.52 11.97 -4.47
CA THR A 167 1.83 11.63 -5.72
C THR A 167 2.78 11.52 -6.89
N VAL A 168 2.47 10.60 -7.79
CA VAL A 168 3.12 10.47 -9.11
C VAL A 168 2.03 10.26 -10.15
N SER A 169 2.10 11.02 -11.24
CA SER A 169 1.17 10.87 -12.37
C SER A 169 1.93 10.45 -13.61
N GLY A 170 1.24 9.75 -14.50
CA GLY A 170 1.80 9.28 -15.76
C GLY A 170 0.75 8.69 -16.67
N GLN A 171 1.21 8.03 -17.72
CA GLN A 171 0.35 7.29 -18.64
C GLN A 171 0.70 5.82 -18.62
N ILE A 172 -0.31 4.97 -18.71
CA ILE A 172 -0.14 3.52 -18.81
C ILE A 172 -0.42 3.09 -20.26
N ALA A 173 0.48 2.29 -20.81
CA ALA A 173 0.34 1.72 -22.13
C ALA A 173 -0.13 0.26 -22.06
N THR A 174 -0.68 -0.24 -23.16
CA THR A 174 -1.06 -1.65 -23.28
C THR A 174 0.13 -2.57 -23.00
N GLY A 175 -0.07 -3.55 -22.15
CA GLY A 175 0.95 -4.52 -21.73
C GLY A 175 1.77 -4.10 -20.51
N GLN A 176 1.63 -2.87 -20.05
CA GLN A 176 2.18 -2.46 -18.73
C GLN A 176 1.25 -2.90 -17.61
N GLN A 177 1.84 -3.17 -16.44
CA GLN A 177 1.11 -3.59 -15.24
C GLN A 177 1.47 -2.69 -14.07
N ILE A 178 0.50 -2.42 -13.19
CA ILE A 178 0.73 -1.75 -11.91
C ILE A 178 0.35 -2.71 -10.80
N LEU A 179 1.26 -2.89 -9.84
CA LEU A 179 1.06 -3.67 -8.63
C LEU A 179 0.99 -2.72 -7.44
N LEU A 180 -0.06 -2.86 -6.62
CA LEU A 180 -0.14 -2.27 -5.27
C LEU A 180 -0.03 -3.40 -4.25
N CYS A 181 0.76 -3.21 -3.19
CA CYS A 181 0.90 -4.21 -2.13
C CYS A 181 1.25 -3.58 -0.78
N SER A 182 0.89 -4.26 0.30
CA SER A 182 1.41 -4.01 1.65
C SER A 182 2.84 -4.57 1.81
N ASP A 183 3.46 -4.30 2.94
CA ASP A 183 4.82 -4.74 3.24
C ASP A 183 4.91 -6.26 3.41
N GLY A 184 3.83 -6.94 3.82
CA GLY A 184 3.79 -8.39 3.93
C GLY A 184 4.10 -9.16 2.65
N LEU A 185 3.92 -8.54 1.47
CA LEU A 185 4.45 -9.08 0.23
C LEU A 185 5.97 -8.84 0.14
N THR A 186 6.42 -7.60 0.32
CA THR A 186 7.80 -7.19 0.00
C THR A 186 8.81 -7.53 1.08
N GLU A 187 8.37 -7.92 2.25
CA GLU A 187 9.23 -8.52 3.28
C GLU A 187 9.64 -9.95 2.95
N GLU A 188 8.76 -10.70 2.28
CA GLU A 188 8.97 -12.11 1.98
C GLU A 188 9.40 -12.34 0.52
N VAL A 189 9.05 -11.45 -0.42
CA VAL A 189 9.30 -11.61 -1.86
C VAL A 189 10.12 -10.43 -2.36
N ASP A 190 11.32 -10.69 -2.87
CA ASP A 190 12.17 -9.65 -3.44
C ASP A 190 11.68 -9.17 -4.82
N ASP A 191 12.14 -7.99 -5.24
CA ASP A 191 11.76 -7.37 -6.51
C ASP A 191 12.07 -8.26 -7.74
N GLY A 192 13.10 -9.11 -7.66
CA GLY A 192 13.46 -10.05 -8.73
C GLY A 192 12.38 -11.13 -8.90
N ASN A 193 11.91 -11.70 -7.79
CA ASN A 193 10.84 -12.69 -7.77
C ASN A 193 9.49 -12.07 -8.16
N ILE A 194 9.17 -10.85 -7.69
CA ILE A 194 7.98 -10.10 -8.14
C ILE A 194 8.03 -9.90 -9.64
N SER A 195 9.15 -9.42 -10.18
CA SER A 195 9.33 -9.22 -11.63
C SER A 195 9.18 -10.52 -12.42
N GLN A 196 9.68 -11.63 -11.89
CA GLN A 196 9.55 -12.94 -12.52
C GLN A 196 8.08 -13.35 -12.63
N VAL A 197 7.29 -13.21 -11.57
CA VAL A 197 5.85 -13.53 -11.60
C VAL A 197 5.13 -12.66 -12.62
N LEU A 198 5.35 -11.34 -12.61
CA LEU A 198 4.69 -10.41 -13.52
C LEU A 198 5.12 -10.59 -14.99
N SER A 199 6.26 -11.23 -15.25
CA SER A 199 6.75 -11.49 -16.61
C SER A 199 6.03 -12.63 -17.34
N HIS A 200 5.22 -13.44 -16.66
CA HIS A 200 4.47 -14.54 -17.25
C HIS A 200 3.24 -14.01 -18.03
N SER A 201 3.45 -13.68 -19.29
CA SER A 201 2.41 -13.13 -20.18
C SER A 201 1.21 -14.06 -20.42
N GLU A 202 1.34 -15.34 -20.09
CA GLU A 202 0.27 -16.34 -20.18
C GLU A 202 -0.69 -16.29 -18.98
N CYS A 203 -0.26 -15.71 -17.86
CA CYS A 203 -1.06 -15.64 -16.64
C CYS A 203 -2.00 -14.43 -16.69
N SER A 204 -3.22 -14.63 -16.22
CA SER A 204 -4.14 -13.54 -15.92
C SER A 204 -3.64 -12.70 -14.75
N ALA A 205 -4.15 -11.48 -14.59
CA ALA A 205 -3.82 -10.63 -13.46
C ALA A 205 -4.12 -11.32 -12.11
N GLN A 206 -5.20 -12.11 -12.03
CA GLN A 206 -5.54 -12.86 -10.83
C GLN A 206 -4.52 -13.98 -10.54
N GLU A 207 -4.09 -14.72 -11.56
CA GLU A 207 -3.08 -15.77 -11.37
C GLU A 207 -1.72 -15.20 -10.94
N CYS A 208 -1.36 -14.01 -11.42
CA CYS A 208 -0.17 -13.30 -10.94
C CYS A 208 -0.30 -12.94 -9.45
N VAL A 209 -1.44 -12.40 -9.03
CA VAL A 209 -1.70 -12.06 -7.62
C VAL A 209 -1.67 -13.30 -6.75
N ASP A 210 -2.34 -14.37 -7.15
CA ASP A 210 -2.36 -15.64 -6.40
C ASP A 210 -0.93 -16.23 -6.27
N GLY A 211 -0.12 -16.11 -7.33
CA GLY A 211 1.29 -16.52 -7.34
C GLY A 211 2.15 -15.69 -6.40
N LEU A 212 1.95 -14.38 -6.34
CA LEU A 212 2.67 -13.47 -5.41
C LEU A 212 2.31 -13.77 -3.95
N VAL A 213 1.03 -13.95 -3.65
CA VAL A 213 0.58 -14.31 -2.29
C VAL A 213 1.13 -15.68 -1.88
N ALA A 214 1.10 -16.68 -2.77
CA ALA A 214 1.69 -17.99 -2.50
C ALA A 214 3.19 -17.88 -2.21
N ALA A 215 3.93 -17.08 -2.99
CA ALA A 215 5.36 -16.86 -2.77
C ALA A 215 5.64 -16.19 -1.41
N ALA A 216 4.81 -15.22 -0.99
CA ALA A 216 4.95 -14.59 0.32
C ALA A 216 4.66 -15.57 1.47
N LEU A 217 3.66 -16.43 1.33
CA LEU A 217 3.37 -17.48 2.31
C LEU A 217 4.50 -18.50 2.39
N ASP A 218 5.07 -18.91 1.26
CA ASP A 218 6.24 -19.81 1.20
C ASP A 218 7.50 -19.15 1.79
N GLY A 219 7.64 -17.83 1.68
CA GLY A 219 8.71 -17.04 2.29
C GLY A 219 8.66 -16.98 3.81
N GLY A 220 7.48 -17.18 4.38
CA GLY A 220 7.27 -17.19 5.83
C GLY A 220 5.92 -16.66 6.26
N GLY A 221 5.27 -15.84 5.43
CA GLY A 221 3.95 -15.26 5.69
C GLY A 221 3.89 -14.55 7.06
N SER A 222 4.91 -13.75 7.36
CA SER A 222 5.13 -13.17 8.68
C SER A 222 4.10 -12.09 9.04
N ASP A 223 3.50 -11.46 8.03
CA ASP A 223 2.48 -10.43 8.17
C ASP A 223 1.24 -10.69 7.32
N ASN A 224 0.25 -9.79 7.43
CA ASN A 224 -0.89 -9.69 6.52
C ASN A 224 -0.37 -9.33 5.10
N ILE A 225 -1.05 -9.82 4.07
CA ILE A 225 -0.65 -9.66 2.67
C ILE A 225 -1.83 -9.11 1.88
#